data_99711a27acf8e0cdb68852ed9f9be34d
#
_entry.id   99711a27acf8e0cdb68852ed9f9be34d
#
_cell.length_a   1.000
_cell.length_b   1.000
_cell.length_c   1.000
_cell.angle_alpha   90.00
_cell.angle_beta   90.00
_cell.angle_gamma   90.00
#
_symmetry.space_group_name_H-M   'P 1'
#
loop_
_entity.id
_entity.type
_entity.pdbx_description
1 polymer ?
#
loop_
_entity_poly.entity_id
_entity_poly.type
_entity_poly.pdbx_seq_one_letter_code
_entity_poly.pdbx_strand_id
1 'polypeptide(L)'
;SLKQFYPTENLPGIKMAYLHLRENNYRINNLHLVKPLRIGNREYVQKMYQYRYQRDFKKIVLFGRNLLGKIKLKYYRCYIGLQLCQFFASIGWKLPVKYFKKWTAKKDMENCISSLLNTRFKGLEVPYPGAALDIDRDSDYEAIKTRYNEWHDLLLSMKKFPSRANNKSHVTG
;
A
#
# COMPACT_ATOMS: atom_id res chain seq x y z
N SER A 1 -9.91 -13.52 2.99
CA SER A 1 -8.98 -12.66 2.21
C SER A 1 -9.76 -11.79 1.25
N LEU A 2 -9.39 -10.50 1.09
CA LEU A 2 -10.08 -9.59 0.15
C LEU A 2 -10.01 -10.04 -1.32
N LYS A 3 -9.14 -11.00 -1.66
CA LYS A 3 -9.03 -11.55 -3.02
C LYS A 3 -10.31 -12.25 -3.50
N GLN A 4 -11.13 -12.76 -2.59
CA GLN A 4 -12.42 -13.38 -2.96
C GLN A 4 -13.40 -12.40 -3.62
N PHE A 5 -13.19 -11.09 -3.45
CA PHE A 5 -14.01 -10.04 -4.05
C PHE A 5 -13.44 -9.50 -5.36
N TYR A 6 -12.45 -10.14 -5.95
CA TYR A 6 -12.02 -9.80 -7.31
C TYR A 6 -13.13 -10.10 -8.32
N PRO A 7 -13.17 -9.32 -9.42
CA PRO A 7 -14.13 -9.58 -10.49
C PRO A 7 -13.91 -10.98 -11.06
N THR A 8 -15.03 -11.68 -11.32
CA THR A 8 -15.10 -12.94 -12.05
C THR A 8 -16.03 -12.77 -13.25
N GLU A 9 -16.12 -13.76 -14.14
CA GLU A 9 -17.01 -13.69 -15.31
C GLU A 9 -18.47 -13.43 -14.94
N ASN A 10 -18.91 -13.94 -13.78
CA ASN A 10 -20.32 -13.90 -13.36
C ASN A 10 -20.63 -12.91 -12.23
N LEU A 11 -19.60 -12.33 -11.58
CA LEU A 11 -19.80 -11.44 -10.44
C LEU A 11 -18.91 -10.21 -10.56
N PRO A 12 -19.49 -9.01 -10.38
CA PRO A 12 -18.71 -7.80 -10.31
C PRO A 12 -17.81 -7.82 -9.07
N GLY A 13 -16.66 -7.15 -9.15
CA GLY A 13 -15.72 -7.09 -8.05
C GLY A 13 -14.76 -5.92 -8.19
N ILE A 14 -13.95 -5.68 -7.14
CA ILE A 14 -12.97 -4.61 -7.11
C ILE A 14 -11.58 -5.21 -7.32
N LYS A 15 -10.89 -4.75 -8.38
CA LYS A 15 -9.50 -5.11 -8.63
C LYS A 15 -8.59 -4.32 -7.70
N MET A 16 -7.97 -5.00 -6.75
CA MET A 16 -7.18 -4.39 -5.70
C MET A 16 -5.68 -4.56 -5.96
N ALA A 17 -4.91 -3.48 -5.84
CA ALA A 17 -3.46 -3.54 -5.88
C ALA A 17 -2.88 -3.96 -4.53
N TYR A 18 -1.88 -4.84 -4.55
CA TYR A 18 -1.15 -5.29 -3.38
C TYR A 18 0.30 -4.85 -3.45
N LEU A 19 0.81 -4.40 -2.31
CA LEU A 19 2.21 -4.11 -2.10
C LEU A 19 2.91 -5.40 -1.67
N HIS A 20 3.76 -5.92 -2.53
CA HIS A 20 4.49 -7.18 -2.29
C HIS A 20 5.77 -6.90 -1.52
N LEU A 21 5.72 -7.00 -0.19
CA LEU A 21 6.90 -6.85 0.67
C LEU A 21 7.44 -8.22 1.10
N ARG A 22 8.69 -8.24 1.52
CA ARG A 22 9.39 -9.47 1.96
C ARG A 22 8.63 -10.19 3.06
N GLU A 23 8.09 -9.44 4.01
CA GLU A 23 7.38 -9.97 5.17
C GLU A 23 5.99 -10.49 4.81
N ASN A 24 5.24 -9.76 3.97
CA ASN A 24 3.88 -10.13 3.58
C ASN A 24 3.42 -9.35 2.34
N ASN A 25 2.21 -9.64 1.86
CA ASN A 25 1.50 -8.83 0.87
C ASN A 25 0.53 -7.91 1.59
N TYR A 26 0.74 -6.61 1.46
CA TYR A 26 -0.08 -5.60 2.11
C TYR A 26 -0.97 -4.88 1.12
N ARG A 27 -2.13 -4.50 1.56
CA ARG A 27 -2.92 -3.48 0.90
C ARG A 27 -2.73 -2.16 1.62
N ILE A 28 -2.47 -1.10 0.87
CA ILE A 28 -2.43 0.26 1.41
C ILE A 28 -3.88 0.64 1.74
N ASN A 29 -4.09 1.22 2.91
CA ASN A 29 -5.35 1.81 3.31
C ASN A 29 -5.25 3.34 3.28
N ASN A 30 -6.40 4.00 3.42
CA ASN A 30 -6.51 5.46 3.43
C ASN A 30 -6.46 6.06 4.86
N LEU A 31 -6.09 5.25 5.85
CA LEU A 31 -5.96 5.73 7.23
C LEU A 31 -4.54 6.23 7.48
N HIS A 32 -4.43 7.53 7.76
CA HIS A 32 -3.16 8.19 8.04
C HIS A 32 -3.25 8.99 9.33
N LEU A 33 -2.37 8.66 10.28
CA LEU A 33 -2.16 9.50 11.46
C LEU A 33 -0.92 10.37 11.22
N VAL A 34 -1.11 11.66 11.08
CA VAL A 34 -0.06 12.60 10.68
C VAL A 34 0.10 13.70 11.71
N LYS A 35 1.36 14.07 11.99
CA LYS A 35 1.74 15.32 12.67
C LYS A 35 2.26 16.31 11.61
N PRO A 36 1.42 17.20 11.04
CA PRO A 36 1.77 17.98 9.85
C PRO A 36 3.02 18.84 10.05
N LEU A 37 3.21 19.40 11.25
CA LEU A 37 4.36 20.25 11.60
C LEU A 37 5.68 19.47 11.69
N ARG A 38 5.64 18.14 11.71
CA ARG A 38 6.84 17.27 11.77
C ARG A 38 7.27 16.76 10.40
N ILE A 39 6.59 17.13 9.32
CA ILE A 39 6.99 16.80 7.94
C ILE A 39 7.90 17.92 7.44
N GLY A 40 9.18 17.62 7.22
CA GLY A 40 10.16 18.60 6.76
C GLY A 40 10.02 18.96 5.29
N ASN A 41 9.78 17.96 4.43
CA ASN A 41 9.71 18.12 2.96
C ASN A 41 8.27 18.04 2.43
N ARG A 42 7.42 18.97 2.87
CA ARG A 42 5.97 18.99 2.50
C ARG A 42 5.74 19.16 1.00
N GLU A 43 6.65 19.83 0.32
CA GLU A 43 6.63 20.04 -1.13
C GLU A 43 6.52 18.73 -1.94
N TYR A 44 7.11 17.63 -1.42
CA TYR A 44 7.01 16.33 -2.09
C TYR A 44 5.60 15.76 -1.99
N VAL A 45 4.93 15.92 -0.85
CA VAL A 45 3.54 15.49 -0.69
C VAL A 45 2.65 16.25 -1.67
N GLN A 46 2.82 17.57 -1.75
CA GLN A 46 2.05 18.41 -2.66
C GLN A 46 2.31 18.06 -4.13
N LYS A 47 3.59 17.87 -4.52
CA LYS A 47 3.94 17.45 -5.87
C LYS A 47 3.38 16.08 -6.20
N MET A 48 3.48 15.09 -5.30
CA MET A 48 2.91 13.76 -5.51
C MET A 48 1.39 13.84 -5.72
N TYR A 49 0.70 14.68 -4.96
CA TYR A 49 -0.73 14.88 -5.12
C TYR A 49 -1.08 15.49 -6.48
N GLN A 50 -0.34 16.51 -6.92
CA GLN A 50 -0.52 17.11 -8.25
C GLN A 50 -0.29 16.11 -9.39
N TYR A 51 0.73 15.23 -9.26
CA TYR A 51 1.02 14.22 -10.29
C TYR A 51 0.04 13.04 -10.29
N ARG A 52 -0.69 12.78 -9.19
CA ARG A 52 -1.70 11.71 -9.12
C ARG A 52 -2.77 11.85 -10.20
N TYR A 53 -3.15 13.07 -10.53
CA TYR A 53 -4.21 13.38 -11.52
C TYR A 53 -3.68 13.70 -12.92
N GLN A 54 -2.37 13.86 -13.08
CA GLN A 54 -1.79 14.16 -14.38
C GLN A 54 -1.47 12.86 -15.12
N ARG A 55 -2.10 12.68 -16.30
CA ARG A 55 -1.81 11.55 -17.21
C ARG A 55 -0.53 11.76 -18.04
N ASP A 56 0.25 12.81 -17.78
CA ASP A 56 1.47 13.13 -18.51
C ASP A 56 2.64 12.27 -18.02
N PHE A 57 2.90 11.19 -18.74
CA PHE A 57 3.95 10.22 -18.42
C PHE A 57 5.34 10.88 -18.32
N LYS A 58 5.63 11.88 -19.17
CA LYS A 58 6.94 12.58 -19.15
C LYS A 58 7.17 13.30 -17.82
N LYS A 59 6.15 13.98 -17.29
CA LYS A 59 6.22 14.66 -15.99
C LYS A 59 6.40 13.68 -14.85
N ILE A 60 5.70 12.54 -14.90
CA ILE A 60 5.83 11.47 -13.90
C ILE A 60 7.26 10.92 -13.88
N VAL A 61 7.84 10.65 -15.05
CA VAL A 61 9.23 10.17 -15.19
C VAL A 61 10.24 11.22 -14.70
N LEU A 62 10.05 12.49 -15.05
CA LEU A 62 10.91 13.59 -14.60
C LEU A 62 10.85 13.77 -13.08
N PHE A 63 9.65 13.72 -12.50
CA PHE A 63 9.47 13.75 -11.06
C PHE A 63 10.12 12.55 -10.38
N GLY A 64 9.92 11.34 -10.91
CA GLY A 64 10.58 10.13 -10.44
C GLY A 64 12.10 10.26 -10.46
N ARG A 65 12.69 10.79 -11.54
CA ARG A 65 14.14 11.03 -11.64
C ARG A 65 14.64 12.03 -10.60
N ASN A 66 13.93 13.14 -10.38
CA ASN A 66 14.28 14.14 -9.37
C ASN A 66 14.14 13.59 -7.94
N LEU A 67 13.13 12.76 -7.71
CA LEU A 67 12.93 12.07 -6.43
C LEU A 67 14.04 11.04 -6.18
N LEU A 68 14.40 10.28 -7.21
CA LEU A 68 15.47 9.29 -7.16
C LEU A 68 16.82 9.94 -6.79
N GLY A 69 17.18 11.10 -7.33
CA GLY A 69 18.41 11.80 -6.98
C GLY A 69 18.56 12.15 -5.49
N LYS A 70 17.45 12.15 -4.72
CA LYS A 70 17.43 12.44 -3.28
C LYS A 70 17.30 11.18 -2.40
N ILE A 71 17.02 10.04 -3.01
CA ILE A 71 16.96 8.75 -2.31
C ILE A 71 18.37 8.18 -2.18
N LYS A 72 18.75 7.73 -0.98
CA LYS A 72 20.02 7.04 -0.78
C LYS A 72 20.09 5.78 -1.66
N LEU A 73 21.24 5.53 -2.27
CA LEU A 73 21.47 4.42 -3.22
C LEU A 73 20.97 3.07 -2.71
N LYS A 74 21.08 2.81 -1.41
CA LYS A 74 20.60 1.57 -0.77
C LYS A 74 19.09 1.31 -0.93
N TYR A 75 18.27 2.35 -1.14
CA TYR A 75 16.81 2.19 -1.29
C TYR A 75 16.35 1.95 -2.73
N TYR A 76 17.24 2.16 -3.72
CA TYR A 76 16.92 1.87 -5.12
C TYR A 76 16.57 0.41 -5.33
N ARG A 77 17.29 -0.50 -4.66
CA ARG A 77 16.99 -1.93 -4.73
C ARG A 77 15.58 -2.25 -4.26
N CYS A 78 15.13 -1.61 -3.18
CA CYS A 78 13.76 -1.77 -2.68
C CYS A 78 12.74 -1.24 -3.69
N TYR A 79 12.97 -0.05 -4.27
CA TYR A 79 12.08 0.53 -5.27
C TYR A 79 11.99 -0.34 -6.52
N ILE A 80 13.13 -0.75 -7.09
CA ILE A 80 13.16 -1.65 -8.26
C ILE A 80 12.46 -2.97 -7.94
N GLY A 81 12.71 -3.55 -6.77
CA GLY A 81 12.06 -4.75 -6.33
C GLY A 81 10.54 -4.62 -6.28
N LEU A 82 10.01 -3.50 -5.79
CA LEU A 82 8.56 -3.22 -5.78
C LEU A 82 7.98 -3.15 -7.19
N GLN A 83 8.64 -2.42 -8.12
CA GLN A 83 8.19 -2.30 -9.50
C GLN A 83 8.17 -3.66 -10.22
N LEU A 84 9.24 -4.44 -10.06
CA LEU A 84 9.32 -5.78 -10.63
C LEU A 84 8.27 -6.73 -10.04
N CYS A 85 8.05 -6.69 -8.74
CA CYS A 85 6.99 -7.48 -8.10
C CYS A 85 5.61 -7.12 -8.64
N GLN A 86 5.31 -5.83 -8.83
CA GLN A 86 4.03 -5.39 -9.40
C GLN A 86 3.88 -5.82 -10.85
N PHE A 87 4.93 -5.66 -11.66
CA PHE A 87 4.93 -6.06 -13.05
C PHE A 87 4.69 -7.56 -13.21
N PHE A 88 5.47 -8.41 -12.52
CA PHE A 88 5.30 -9.85 -12.62
C PHE A 88 3.99 -10.34 -11.99
N ALA A 89 3.50 -9.68 -10.94
CA ALA A 89 2.20 -10.00 -10.36
C ALA A 89 1.04 -9.67 -11.32
N SER A 90 1.15 -8.62 -12.13
CA SER A 90 0.14 -8.27 -13.13
C SER A 90 0.05 -9.27 -14.27
N ILE A 91 1.16 -9.94 -14.60
CA ILE A 91 1.23 -11.01 -15.62
C ILE A 91 0.88 -12.38 -15.00
N GLY A 92 0.76 -12.48 -13.66
CA GLY A 92 0.47 -13.73 -12.97
C GLY A 92 1.70 -14.61 -12.67
N TRP A 93 2.92 -14.13 -12.89
CA TRP A 93 4.16 -14.87 -12.69
C TRP A 93 4.59 -14.90 -11.22
N LYS A 94 4.30 -15.98 -10.53
CA LYS A 94 4.54 -16.12 -9.08
C LYS A 94 6.03 -16.28 -8.71
N LEU A 95 6.83 -16.97 -9.53
CA LEU A 95 8.24 -17.25 -9.23
C LEU A 95 9.10 -15.97 -9.19
N PRO A 96 9.08 -15.08 -10.21
CA PRO A 96 9.79 -13.81 -10.14
C PRO A 96 9.33 -12.94 -8.98
N VAL A 97 8.01 -12.90 -8.70
CA VAL A 97 7.50 -12.14 -7.54
C VAL A 97 8.13 -12.64 -6.24
N LYS A 98 8.22 -13.97 -6.02
CA LYS A 98 8.86 -14.55 -4.84
C LYS A 98 10.34 -14.18 -4.73
N TYR A 99 11.05 -14.11 -5.86
CA TYR A 99 12.45 -13.72 -5.90
C TYR A 99 12.66 -12.24 -5.55
N PHE A 100 11.95 -11.34 -6.24
CA PHE A 100 12.12 -9.89 -6.04
C PHE A 100 11.56 -9.38 -4.72
N LYS A 101 10.60 -10.07 -4.10
CA LYS A 101 10.13 -9.78 -2.73
C LYS A 101 11.27 -9.75 -1.70
N LYS A 102 12.34 -10.49 -1.90
CA LYS A 102 13.52 -10.45 -1.00
C LYS A 102 14.18 -9.06 -0.96
N TRP A 103 13.98 -8.24 -1.99
CA TRP A 103 14.55 -6.89 -2.08
C TRP A 103 13.66 -5.82 -1.43
N THR A 104 12.43 -6.16 -1.06
CA THR A 104 11.39 -5.22 -0.63
C THR A 104 11.07 -5.37 0.85
N ALA A 105 12.04 -5.09 1.72
CA ALA A 105 11.79 -5.14 3.16
C ALA A 105 10.91 -3.95 3.61
N LYS A 106 9.92 -4.20 4.47
CA LYS A 106 9.06 -3.18 5.06
C LYS A 106 9.87 -2.06 5.72
N LYS A 107 10.92 -2.43 6.47
CA LYS A 107 11.82 -1.47 7.13
C LYS A 107 12.55 -0.56 6.14
N ASP A 108 12.99 -1.08 4.99
CA ASP A 108 13.66 -0.27 3.98
C ASP A 108 12.70 0.71 3.30
N MET A 109 11.46 0.28 3.05
CA MET A 109 10.40 1.16 2.57
C MET A 109 10.07 2.27 3.58
N GLU A 110 9.89 1.92 4.86
CA GLU A 110 9.64 2.90 5.93
C GLU A 110 10.78 3.92 6.06
N ASN A 111 12.02 3.46 5.98
CA ASN A 111 13.20 4.32 6.05
C ASN A 111 13.33 5.21 4.81
N CYS A 112 12.99 4.70 3.62
CA CYS A 112 12.98 5.48 2.39
C CYS A 112 11.97 6.64 2.48
N ILE A 113 10.74 6.35 2.88
CA ILE A 113 9.68 7.35 3.06
C ILE A 113 10.07 8.35 4.16
N SER A 114 10.63 7.85 5.27
CA SER A 114 11.11 8.71 6.37
C SER A 114 12.19 9.69 5.90
N SER A 115 13.12 9.23 5.08
CA SER A 115 14.19 10.06 4.51
C SER A 115 13.65 11.09 3.52
N LEU A 116 12.69 10.71 2.67
CA LEU A 116 12.07 11.61 1.69
C LEU A 116 11.29 12.73 2.36
N LEU A 117 10.47 12.40 3.35
CA LEU A 117 9.61 13.35 4.04
C LEU A 117 10.31 14.05 5.21
N ASN A 118 11.58 13.71 5.47
CA ASN A 118 12.34 14.19 6.62
C ASN A 118 11.53 14.10 7.92
N THR A 119 10.94 12.92 8.16
CA THR A 119 10.10 12.63 9.33
C THR A 119 10.16 11.15 9.68
N ARG A 120 9.62 10.75 10.81
CA ARG A 120 9.53 9.34 11.17
C ARG A 120 8.25 8.72 10.61
N PHE A 121 8.38 7.90 9.59
CA PHE A 121 7.27 7.14 8.99
C PHE A 121 7.25 5.71 9.53
N LYS A 122 6.05 5.22 9.85
CA LYS A 122 5.79 3.82 10.26
C LYS A 122 4.52 3.31 9.62
N GLY A 123 4.61 2.14 9.01
CA GLY A 123 3.47 1.39 8.50
C GLY A 123 2.86 0.51 9.59
N LEU A 124 1.64 0.83 10.03
CA LEU A 124 0.90 0.01 10.99
C LEU A 124 0.03 -1.00 10.25
N GLU A 125 0.02 -2.23 10.76
CA GLU A 125 -0.85 -3.27 10.22
C GLU A 125 -2.22 -3.16 10.89
N VAL A 126 -3.23 -2.97 10.06
CA VAL A 126 -4.62 -2.88 10.51
C VAL A 126 -5.33 -4.17 10.09
N PRO A 127 -5.85 -4.97 11.01
CA PRO A 127 -6.47 -6.25 10.71
C PRO A 127 -7.85 -6.11 10.04
N TYR A 128 -8.36 -4.89 9.89
CA TYR A 128 -9.69 -4.60 9.35
C TYR A 128 -9.63 -4.32 7.85
N PRO A 129 -10.14 -5.22 6.98
CA PRO A 129 -10.09 -5.05 5.54
C PRO A 129 -10.96 -3.89 5.02
N GLY A 130 -12.00 -3.50 5.76
CA GLY A 130 -12.85 -2.36 5.40
C GLY A 130 -12.09 -1.03 5.31
N ALA A 131 -11.02 -0.86 6.08
CA ALA A 131 -10.18 0.33 6.01
C ALA A 131 -9.40 0.48 4.69
N ALA A 132 -9.34 -0.58 3.89
CA ALA A 132 -8.64 -0.61 2.60
C ALA A 132 -9.61 -0.61 1.41
N LEU A 133 -10.92 -0.51 1.67
CA LEU A 133 -11.92 -0.34 0.62
C LEU A 133 -12.03 1.13 0.26
N ASP A 134 -11.92 1.38 -1.03
CA ASP A 134 -12.09 2.70 -1.62
C ASP A 134 -13.06 2.59 -2.79
N ILE A 135 -14.02 3.50 -2.87
CA ILE A 135 -15.01 3.56 -3.94
C ILE A 135 -14.65 4.77 -4.79
N ASP A 136 -13.73 4.57 -5.73
CA ASP A 136 -13.25 5.62 -6.62
C ASP A 136 -14.08 5.73 -7.93
N ARG A 137 -14.89 4.71 -8.25
CA ARG A 137 -15.61 4.60 -9.52
C ARG A 137 -17.01 4.06 -9.30
N ASP A 138 -17.93 4.39 -10.20
CA ASP A 138 -19.29 3.86 -10.19
C ASP A 138 -19.32 2.32 -10.27
N SER A 139 -18.37 1.73 -11.02
CA SER A 139 -18.21 0.27 -11.08
C SER A 139 -17.86 -0.35 -9.72
N ASP A 140 -17.10 0.35 -8.88
CA ASP A 140 -16.72 -0.12 -7.54
C ASP A 140 -17.93 -0.05 -6.60
N TYR A 141 -18.74 1.00 -6.74
CA TYR A 141 -19.99 1.16 -6.01
C TYR A 141 -20.98 0.05 -6.35
N GLU A 142 -21.23 -0.21 -7.64
CA GLU A 142 -22.14 -1.28 -8.07
C GLU A 142 -21.65 -2.68 -7.65
N ALA A 143 -20.33 -2.89 -7.67
CA ALA A 143 -19.75 -4.14 -7.18
C ALA A 143 -19.99 -4.35 -5.67
N ILE A 144 -19.82 -3.29 -4.87
CA ILE A 144 -20.08 -3.35 -3.43
C ILE A 144 -21.56 -3.53 -3.16
N LYS A 145 -22.44 -2.78 -3.86
CA LYS A 145 -23.89 -2.87 -3.71
C LYS A 145 -24.40 -4.28 -4.01
N THR A 146 -23.95 -4.87 -5.13
CA THR A 146 -24.36 -6.23 -5.55
C THR A 146 -23.91 -7.30 -4.54
N ARG A 147 -22.77 -7.12 -3.90
CA ARG A 147 -22.16 -8.08 -2.97
C ARG A 147 -22.17 -7.61 -1.53
N TYR A 148 -23.07 -6.68 -1.18
CA TYR A 148 -23.10 -6.05 0.14
C TYR A 148 -23.16 -7.05 1.30
N ASN A 149 -24.03 -8.04 1.21
CA ASN A 149 -24.21 -9.03 2.27
C ASN A 149 -22.92 -9.84 2.49
N GLU A 150 -22.23 -10.25 1.42
CA GLU A 150 -20.95 -10.97 1.53
C GLU A 150 -19.87 -10.10 2.22
N TRP A 151 -19.81 -8.82 1.87
CA TRP A 151 -18.90 -7.85 2.50
C TRP A 151 -19.24 -7.66 3.98
N HIS A 152 -20.49 -7.47 4.28
CA HIS A 152 -20.98 -7.27 5.65
C HIS A 152 -20.68 -8.48 6.54
N ASP A 153 -20.95 -9.69 6.06
CA ASP A 153 -20.68 -10.93 6.81
C ASP A 153 -19.19 -11.13 7.03
N LEU A 154 -18.34 -10.81 6.03
CA LEU A 154 -16.90 -10.82 6.20
C LEU A 154 -16.44 -9.85 7.31
N LEU A 155 -16.95 -8.63 7.31
CA LEU A 155 -16.60 -7.62 8.32
C LEU A 155 -17.05 -8.04 9.73
N LEU A 156 -18.25 -8.62 9.86
CA LEU A 156 -18.76 -9.14 11.13
C LEU A 156 -17.94 -10.33 11.64
N SER A 157 -17.57 -11.26 10.77
CA SER A 157 -16.73 -12.40 11.14
C SER A 157 -15.36 -11.99 11.70
N MET A 158 -14.80 -10.90 11.17
CA MET A 158 -13.53 -10.35 11.64
C MET A 158 -13.64 -9.59 12.96
N LYS A 159 -14.79 -9.00 13.27
CA LYS A 159 -15.06 -8.34 14.55
C LYS A 159 -15.05 -9.31 15.75
N LYS A 160 -15.28 -10.59 15.49
CA LYS A 160 -15.28 -11.66 16.52
C LYS A 160 -13.88 -12.12 16.95
N PHE A 161 -12.81 -11.68 16.29
CA PHE A 161 -11.44 -11.95 16.73
C PHE A 161 -10.95 -10.80 17.62
N PRO A 162 -10.92 -10.96 18.98
CA PRO A 162 -10.29 -9.97 19.82
C PRO A 162 -8.80 -9.89 19.46
N SER A 163 -8.31 -8.70 19.18
CA SER A 163 -6.90 -8.44 18.94
C SER A 163 -6.12 -8.80 20.22
N ARG A 164 -5.54 -9.99 20.28
CA ARG A 164 -4.40 -10.25 21.16
C ARG A 164 -3.19 -9.51 20.57
N ALA A 165 -3.21 -8.20 20.65
CA ALA A 165 -2.00 -7.41 20.61
C ALA A 165 -1.26 -7.71 21.92
N ASN A 166 -0.30 -8.64 21.87
CA ASN A 166 0.67 -8.84 22.91
C ASN A 166 1.48 -7.54 23.05
N ASN A 167 0.98 -6.67 23.92
CA ASN A 167 1.70 -5.51 24.41
C ASN A 167 2.71 -5.99 25.45
N LYS A 168 3.82 -6.57 25.02
CA LYS A 168 5.05 -6.65 25.81
C LYS A 168 5.97 -5.52 25.36
N SER A 169 5.62 -4.29 25.67
CA SER A 169 6.57 -3.22 25.81
C SER A 169 7.16 -3.32 27.22
N HIS A 170 8.32 -3.93 27.34
CA HIS A 170 9.20 -3.68 28.47
C HIS A 170 9.55 -2.19 28.47
N VAL A 171 8.90 -1.45 29.35
CA VAL A 171 9.39 -0.19 29.89
C VAL A 171 10.34 -0.61 31.00
N THR A 172 11.62 -0.49 30.76
CA THR A 172 12.65 -0.43 31.82
C THR A 172 13.51 0.76 31.54
N GLY A 173 13.55 1.68 32.53
CA GLY A 173 14.62 2.59 32.87
C GLY A 173 14.92 3.72 31.92
#